data_6b78771bf481f916b6c24ce8f4ff59e9
#
_entry.id   6b78771bf481f916b6c24ce8f4ff59e9
#
_cell.length_a   1.000
_cell.length_b   1.000
_cell.length_c   1.000
_cell.angle_alpha   90.00
_cell.angle_beta   90.00
_cell.angle_gamma   90.00
#
_symmetry.space_group_name_H-M   'P 1'
#
loop_
_entity.id
_entity.type
_entity.pdbx_description
1 polymer ?
#
loop_
_entity_poly.entity_id
_entity_poly.type
_entity_poly.pdbx_seq_one_letter_code
_entity_poly.pdbx_strand_id
1 'polypeptide(L)'
;MEKYKILSNKKIRYALEAIGEFGQNCLVVVDKNNNLQGTLSDGDLRSALLNKKNLDDSIKTIYQKNPTFLIKNNFDKKEAEKILIKKNVDLIPIITKNRKVIDVIYWSKIFGKNKNINFDIPTLIMAGGRGTRLKPFTNILPKPLIPLNDKTVIEHVIDNFVIAGIKNFYISINKNSHQIMK
;
A
#
# COMPACT_ATOMS: atom_id res chain seq x y z
N MET A 1 -1.50 18.90 -11.28
CA MET A 1 -0.65 18.72 -10.08
C MET A 1 -0.13 17.29 -10.14
N GLU A 2 1.13 17.05 -9.81
CA GLU A 2 1.69 15.69 -9.86
C GLU A 2 0.94 14.78 -8.88
N LYS A 3 0.66 13.54 -9.30
CA LYS A 3 -0.22 12.57 -8.61
C LYS A 3 0.12 12.27 -7.12
N TYR A 4 1.27 12.69 -6.63
CA TYR A 4 1.73 12.40 -5.26
C TYR A 4 1.79 13.64 -4.36
N LYS A 5 1.43 14.82 -4.85
CA LYS A 5 1.54 16.09 -4.11
C LYS A 5 0.18 16.65 -3.72
N ILE A 6 0.10 17.18 -2.50
CA ILE A 6 -1.06 17.90 -2.00
C ILE A 6 -0.62 19.19 -1.32
N LEU A 7 -1.38 20.29 -1.53
CA LEU A 7 -1.11 21.54 -0.84
C LEU A 7 -1.55 21.47 0.63
N SER A 8 -0.73 22.02 1.53
CA SER A 8 -0.96 22.00 2.98
C SER A 8 -2.26 22.63 3.47
N ASN A 9 -2.91 23.47 2.65
CA ASN A 9 -4.17 24.13 2.98
C ASN A 9 -5.42 23.39 2.49
N LYS A 10 -5.26 22.18 1.91
CA LYS A 10 -6.39 21.38 1.43
C LYS A 10 -7.18 20.77 2.58
N LYS A 11 -8.42 20.35 2.30
CA LYS A 11 -9.33 19.68 3.23
C LYS A 11 -9.06 18.18 3.27
N ILE A 12 -9.48 17.49 4.35
CA ILE A 12 -9.41 16.05 4.53
C ILE A 12 -10.10 15.32 3.39
N ARG A 13 -11.30 15.75 2.98
CA ARG A 13 -12.05 15.19 1.84
C ARG A 13 -11.17 15.07 0.58
N TYR A 14 -10.53 16.17 0.20
CA TYR A 14 -9.67 16.21 -0.99
C TYR A 14 -8.46 15.25 -0.88
N ALA A 15 -7.90 15.11 0.33
CA ALA A 15 -6.78 14.18 0.55
C ALA A 15 -7.23 12.72 0.42
N LEU A 16 -8.42 12.36 0.92
CA LEU A 16 -9.00 11.03 0.77
C LEU A 16 -9.29 10.68 -0.69
N GLU A 17 -9.89 11.63 -1.43
CA GLU A 17 -10.14 11.47 -2.86
C GLU A 17 -8.83 11.25 -3.63
N ALA A 18 -7.80 12.06 -3.35
CA ALA A 18 -6.50 11.93 -4.00
C ALA A 18 -5.83 10.58 -3.71
N ILE A 19 -5.87 10.10 -2.47
CA ILE A 19 -5.35 8.76 -2.10
C ILE A 19 -6.12 7.65 -2.85
N GLY A 20 -7.45 7.74 -2.89
CA GLY A 20 -8.30 6.77 -3.59
C GLY A 20 -8.06 6.73 -5.10
N GLU A 21 -8.00 7.89 -5.76
CA GLU A 21 -7.77 8.00 -7.20
C GLU A 21 -6.38 7.55 -7.63
N PHE A 22 -5.35 7.85 -6.83
CA PHE A 22 -3.96 7.56 -7.19
C PHE A 22 -3.49 6.17 -6.76
N GLY A 23 -4.28 5.45 -5.95
CA GLY A 23 -3.94 4.12 -5.44
C GLY A 23 -2.65 4.11 -4.61
N GLN A 24 -2.34 5.24 -3.95
CA GLN A 24 -1.16 5.40 -3.10
C GLN A 24 -1.61 5.62 -1.66
N ASN A 25 -0.95 4.98 -0.70
CA ASN A 25 -1.30 5.09 0.72
C ASN A 25 -0.77 6.37 1.39
N CYS A 26 0.02 7.18 0.68
CA CYS A 26 0.65 8.36 1.26
C CYS A 26 0.88 9.45 0.20
N LEU A 27 0.72 10.71 0.61
CA LEU A 27 0.94 11.91 -0.19
C LEU A 27 2.05 12.78 0.39
N VAL A 28 2.75 13.52 -0.48
CA VAL A 28 3.71 14.56 -0.08
C VAL A 28 2.98 15.88 0.07
N VAL A 29 3.07 16.48 1.26
CA VAL A 29 2.48 17.78 1.55
C VAL A 29 3.46 18.88 1.21
N VAL A 30 3.03 19.82 0.38
CA VAL A 30 3.85 20.95 -0.09
C VAL A 30 3.17 22.30 0.15
N ASP A 31 3.94 23.37 0.13
CA ASP A 31 3.43 24.74 0.07
C ASP A 31 3.20 25.20 -1.40
N LYS A 32 2.78 26.45 -1.57
CA LYS A 32 2.56 27.06 -2.89
C LYS A 32 3.82 27.14 -3.75
N ASN A 33 5.00 27.14 -3.13
CA ASN A 33 6.30 27.22 -3.77
C ASN A 33 6.92 25.82 -4.03
N ASN A 34 6.13 24.74 -3.81
CA ASN A 34 6.54 23.35 -3.92
C ASN A 34 7.63 22.93 -2.90
N ASN A 35 7.74 23.61 -1.76
CA ASN A 35 8.63 23.22 -0.69
C ASN A 35 7.97 22.13 0.18
N LEU A 36 8.77 21.15 0.58
CA LEU A 36 8.33 20.06 1.45
C LEU A 36 7.84 20.60 2.81
N GLN A 37 6.59 20.32 3.14
CA GLN A 37 5.97 20.61 4.42
C GLN A 37 5.81 19.37 5.28
N GLY A 38 5.61 18.20 4.65
CA GLY A 38 5.40 16.94 5.37
C GLY A 38 4.94 15.81 4.48
N THR A 39 4.45 14.75 5.12
CA THR A 39 3.78 13.62 4.47
C THR A 39 2.44 13.34 5.15
N LEU A 40 1.47 12.83 4.40
CA LEU A 40 0.12 12.53 4.87
C LEU A 40 -0.27 11.14 4.41
N SER A 41 -0.39 10.22 5.35
CA SER A 41 -0.79 8.83 5.08
C SER A 41 -2.30 8.63 5.23
N ASP A 42 -2.81 7.52 4.67
CA ASP A 42 -4.18 7.03 4.93
C ASP A 42 -4.41 6.81 6.44
N GLY A 43 -3.39 6.32 7.16
CA GLY A 43 -3.43 6.17 8.62
C GLY A 43 -3.63 7.48 9.37
N ASP A 44 -2.97 8.58 8.93
CA ASP A 44 -3.14 9.90 9.53
C ASP A 44 -4.56 10.42 9.31
N LEU A 45 -5.13 10.22 8.12
CA LEU A 45 -6.50 10.60 7.77
C LEU A 45 -7.53 9.82 8.60
N ARG A 46 -7.36 8.50 8.71
CA ARG A 46 -8.23 7.66 9.56
C ARG A 46 -8.17 8.08 11.02
N SER A 47 -6.97 8.29 11.55
CA SER A 47 -6.78 8.75 12.93
C SER A 47 -7.45 10.09 13.17
N ALA A 48 -7.36 11.03 12.23
CA ALA A 48 -8.01 12.32 12.32
C ALA A 48 -9.55 12.19 12.40
N LEU A 49 -10.16 11.35 11.56
CA LEU A 49 -11.61 11.10 11.56
C LEU A 49 -12.06 10.41 12.85
N LEU A 50 -11.29 9.45 13.36
CA LEU A 50 -11.58 8.79 14.65
C LEU A 50 -11.50 9.79 15.82
N ASN A 51 -10.63 10.79 15.73
CA ASN A 51 -10.52 11.91 16.67
C ASN A 51 -11.51 13.06 16.39
N LYS A 52 -12.65 12.75 15.75
CA LYS A 52 -13.78 13.66 15.50
C LYS A 52 -13.47 14.85 14.59
N LYS A 53 -12.43 14.79 13.76
CA LYS A 53 -12.23 15.73 12.66
C LYS A 53 -13.29 15.51 11.59
N ASN A 54 -13.72 16.60 10.94
CA ASN A 54 -14.66 16.55 9.83
C ASN A 54 -13.95 16.52 8.48
N LEU A 55 -14.63 16.01 7.45
CA LEU A 55 -14.10 15.96 6.08
C LEU A 55 -13.72 17.36 5.53
N ASP A 56 -14.36 18.39 6.04
CA ASP A 56 -14.12 19.78 5.63
C ASP A 56 -13.01 20.49 6.43
N ASP A 57 -12.44 19.82 7.44
CA ASP A 57 -11.30 20.32 8.19
C ASP A 57 -10.02 20.33 7.33
N SER A 58 -9.12 21.28 7.66
CA SER A 58 -7.83 21.38 6.99
C SER A 58 -6.86 20.27 7.41
N ILE A 59 -6.07 19.77 6.45
CA ILE A 59 -5.00 18.81 6.73
C ILE A 59 -3.82 19.41 7.51
N LYS A 60 -3.74 20.71 7.73
CA LYS A 60 -2.59 21.40 8.37
C LYS A 60 -2.18 20.83 9.73
N THR A 61 -3.12 20.28 10.46
CA THR A 61 -2.91 19.76 11.84
C THR A 61 -2.70 18.26 11.89
N ILE A 62 -2.81 17.55 10.76
CA ILE A 62 -2.84 16.09 10.75
C ILE A 62 -1.67 15.45 10.00
N TYR A 63 -1.02 16.15 9.07
CA TYR A 63 0.14 15.60 8.37
C TYR A 63 1.40 15.59 9.23
N GLN A 64 2.29 14.63 8.99
CA GLN A 64 3.59 14.52 9.65
C GLN A 64 4.53 15.61 9.16
N LYS A 65 4.89 16.56 10.06
CA LYS A 65 5.70 17.76 9.74
C LYS A 65 7.18 17.50 9.55
N ASN A 66 7.70 16.39 10.11
CA ASN A 66 9.11 16.00 10.03
C ASN A 66 9.27 14.70 9.24
N PRO A 67 8.96 14.69 7.93
CA PRO A 67 9.07 13.47 7.14
C PRO A 67 10.53 13.11 6.91
N THR A 68 10.79 11.82 6.76
CA THR A 68 12.07 11.37 6.22
C THR A 68 12.13 11.75 4.74
N PHE A 69 13.22 12.35 4.29
CA PHE A 69 13.44 12.76 2.90
C PHE A 69 14.86 12.45 2.44
N LEU A 70 15.07 12.47 1.13
CA LEU A 70 16.39 12.34 0.50
C LEU A 70 16.70 13.59 -0.31
N ILE A 71 18.00 13.94 -0.36
CA ILE A 71 18.48 15.08 -1.18
C ILE A 71 18.92 14.52 -2.54
N LYS A 72 18.49 15.16 -3.64
CA LYS A 72 18.87 14.79 -5.01
C LYS A 72 20.38 14.66 -5.14
N ASN A 73 20.82 13.60 -5.79
CA ASN A 73 22.22 13.25 -6.04
C ASN A 73 23.09 12.98 -4.79
N ASN A 74 22.46 12.79 -3.61
CA ASN A 74 23.16 12.51 -2.35
C ASN A 74 22.70 11.20 -1.70
N PHE A 75 22.22 10.25 -2.48
CA PHE A 75 21.82 8.91 -2.01
C PHE A 75 21.94 7.90 -3.16
N ASP A 76 22.09 6.62 -2.79
CA ASP A 76 21.98 5.50 -3.71
C ASP A 76 20.68 4.71 -3.47
N LYS A 77 20.39 3.76 -4.36
CA LYS A 77 19.18 2.92 -4.27
C LYS A 77 19.16 2.09 -2.98
N LYS A 78 20.31 1.55 -2.56
CA LYS A 78 20.42 0.72 -1.34
C LYS A 78 20.16 1.52 -0.08
N GLU A 79 20.57 2.78 -0.05
CA GLU A 79 20.29 3.69 1.05
C GLU A 79 18.78 3.98 1.16
N ALA A 80 18.14 4.27 0.03
CA ALA A 80 16.69 4.47 -0.01
C ALA A 80 15.92 3.22 0.47
N GLU A 81 16.34 2.01 0.05
CA GLU A 81 15.78 0.73 0.50
C GLU A 81 15.91 0.55 2.01
N LYS A 82 17.11 0.79 2.56
CA LYS A 82 17.36 0.69 4.01
C LYS A 82 16.47 1.66 4.80
N ILE A 83 16.30 2.89 4.31
CA ILE A 83 15.47 3.89 4.97
C ILE A 83 13.99 3.48 4.96
N LEU A 84 13.46 3.02 3.81
CA LEU A 84 12.08 2.53 3.71
C LEU A 84 11.82 1.42 4.74
N ILE A 85 12.70 0.42 4.80
CA ILE A 85 12.59 -0.72 5.74
C ILE A 85 12.72 -0.24 7.19
N LYS A 86 13.82 0.47 7.52
CA LYS A 86 14.13 0.85 8.91
C LYS A 86 13.11 1.81 9.50
N LYS A 87 12.59 2.73 8.70
CA LYS A 87 11.61 3.75 9.13
C LYS A 87 10.18 3.30 8.94
N ASN A 88 9.95 2.16 8.25
CA ASN A 88 8.62 1.63 7.94
C ASN A 88 7.70 2.71 7.30
N VAL A 89 8.20 3.37 6.26
CA VAL A 89 7.47 4.45 5.57
C VAL A 89 7.08 4.02 4.15
N ASP A 90 5.91 4.42 3.69
CA ASP A 90 5.38 4.05 2.37
C ASP A 90 6.03 4.82 1.23
N LEU A 91 6.52 6.04 1.51
CA LEU A 91 7.21 6.87 0.55
C LEU A 91 8.29 7.73 1.19
N ILE A 92 9.29 8.11 0.39
CA ILE A 92 10.32 9.08 0.75
C ILE A 92 10.34 10.19 -0.31
N PRO A 93 10.09 11.47 0.06
CA PRO A 93 10.26 12.59 -0.85
C PRO A 93 11.73 12.80 -1.22
N ILE A 94 12.00 13.09 -2.49
CA ILE A 94 13.28 13.57 -2.97
C ILE A 94 13.20 15.08 -3.14
N ILE A 95 14.11 15.79 -2.49
CA ILE A 95 14.13 17.26 -2.49
C ILE A 95 15.45 17.83 -3.02
N THR A 96 15.42 19.10 -3.42
CA THR A 96 16.63 19.90 -3.66
C THR A 96 17.21 20.41 -2.34
N LYS A 97 18.43 20.97 -2.36
CA LYS A 97 19.04 21.67 -1.21
C LYS A 97 18.12 22.78 -0.68
N ASN A 98 17.31 23.40 -1.54
CA ASN A 98 16.34 24.45 -1.16
C ASN A 98 14.97 23.88 -0.76
N ARG A 99 14.89 22.63 -0.33
CA ARG A 99 13.68 21.92 0.12
C ARG A 99 12.56 21.77 -0.92
N LYS A 100 12.77 22.07 -2.20
CA LYS A 100 11.77 21.85 -3.25
C LYS A 100 11.64 20.36 -3.55
N VAL A 101 10.40 19.86 -3.56
CA VAL A 101 10.09 18.47 -3.90
C VAL A 101 10.20 18.29 -5.41
N ILE A 102 11.03 17.32 -5.84
CA ILE A 102 11.28 17.02 -7.26
C ILE A 102 10.79 15.63 -7.66
N ASP A 103 10.79 14.67 -6.75
CA ASP A 103 10.33 13.30 -7.01
C ASP A 103 9.99 12.61 -5.70
N VAL A 104 9.53 11.35 -5.78
CA VAL A 104 9.28 10.46 -4.65
C VAL A 104 9.74 9.04 -4.93
N ILE A 105 10.16 8.35 -3.90
CA ILE A 105 10.40 6.92 -3.92
C ILE A 105 9.28 6.25 -3.13
N TYR A 106 8.51 5.39 -3.79
CA TYR A 106 7.49 4.56 -3.15
C TYR A 106 8.04 3.19 -2.79
N TRP A 107 7.56 2.62 -1.69
CA TRP A 107 7.80 1.22 -1.35
C TRP A 107 7.46 0.28 -2.51
N SER A 108 6.31 0.46 -3.13
CA SER A 108 5.85 -0.34 -4.26
C SER A 108 6.75 -0.25 -5.50
N LYS A 109 7.42 0.89 -5.71
CA LYS A 109 8.35 1.08 -6.85
C LYS A 109 9.67 0.32 -6.65
N ILE A 110 10.11 0.19 -5.40
CA ILE A 110 11.36 -0.52 -5.05
C ILE A 110 11.11 -2.02 -4.91
N PHE A 111 10.08 -2.39 -4.14
CA PHE A 111 9.83 -3.79 -3.77
C PHE A 111 8.74 -4.46 -4.62
N GLY A 112 7.83 -3.68 -5.25
CA GLY A 112 6.70 -4.19 -6.03
C GLY A 112 7.00 -4.58 -7.49
N LYS A 113 8.22 -4.40 -7.99
CA LYS A 113 8.60 -4.69 -9.39
C LYS A 113 9.90 -5.49 -9.57
N ASN A 114 10.36 -6.19 -8.56
CA ASN A 114 11.43 -7.16 -8.79
C ASN A 114 10.85 -8.43 -9.43
N LYS A 115 10.60 -8.36 -10.74
CA LYS A 115 10.19 -9.50 -11.58
C LYS A 115 11.22 -10.64 -11.65
N ASN A 116 12.36 -10.54 -10.97
CA ASN A 116 13.48 -11.48 -11.08
C ASN A 116 13.98 -12.04 -9.74
N ILE A 117 13.28 -11.85 -8.63
CA ILE A 117 13.65 -12.54 -7.40
C ILE A 117 12.93 -13.89 -7.42
N ASN A 118 13.63 -14.94 -7.79
CA ASN A 118 13.18 -16.31 -7.59
C ASN A 118 13.39 -16.65 -6.12
N PHE A 119 12.32 -16.63 -5.34
CA PHE A 119 12.36 -17.21 -4.00
C PHE A 119 12.11 -18.72 -4.12
N ASP A 120 13.11 -19.51 -3.84
CA ASP A 120 12.93 -20.97 -3.66
C ASP A 120 12.45 -21.26 -2.22
N ILE A 121 11.36 -20.60 -1.85
CA ILE A 121 10.73 -20.74 -0.55
C ILE A 121 9.39 -21.44 -0.75
N PRO A 122 9.18 -22.62 -0.16
CA PRO A 122 7.87 -23.28 -0.20
C PRO A 122 6.85 -22.45 0.58
N THR A 123 5.74 -22.10 -0.07
CA THR A 123 4.70 -21.26 0.51
C THR A 123 3.46 -22.08 0.78
N LEU A 124 3.00 -22.11 2.03
CA LEU A 124 1.77 -22.80 2.43
C LEU A 124 0.59 -21.82 2.47
N ILE A 125 -0.42 -22.05 1.63
CA ILE A 125 -1.69 -21.30 1.63
C ILE A 125 -2.72 -22.07 2.45
N MET A 126 -3.18 -21.49 3.55
CA MET A 126 -4.19 -22.10 4.41
C MET A 126 -5.60 -21.83 3.86
N ALA A 127 -6.18 -22.79 3.17
CA ALA A 127 -7.49 -22.71 2.52
C ALA A 127 -8.60 -23.53 3.21
N GLY A 128 -8.33 -24.11 4.39
CA GLY A 128 -9.24 -25.02 5.12
C GLY A 128 -10.29 -24.36 6.01
N GLY A 129 -10.43 -23.03 5.98
CA GLY A 129 -11.39 -22.31 6.83
C GLY A 129 -12.85 -22.53 6.43
N ARG A 130 -13.77 -22.61 7.42
CA ARG A 130 -15.21 -22.87 7.21
C ARG A 130 -15.95 -21.74 6.49
N GLY A 131 -15.41 -20.53 6.41
CA GLY A 131 -16.03 -19.40 5.71
C GLY A 131 -17.38 -18.92 6.27
N THR A 132 -17.67 -19.15 7.56
CA THR A 132 -18.98 -18.96 8.18
C THR A 132 -19.55 -17.56 8.04
N ARG A 133 -18.69 -16.53 7.96
CA ARG A 133 -19.10 -15.12 7.77
C ARG A 133 -19.64 -14.82 6.37
N LEU A 134 -19.40 -15.71 5.41
CA LEU A 134 -19.85 -15.56 4.02
C LEU A 134 -21.02 -16.49 3.67
N LYS A 135 -21.72 -17.04 4.67
CA LYS A 135 -22.97 -17.74 4.42
C LYS A 135 -24.03 -16.81 3.84
N PRO A 136 -24.88 -17.27 2.90
CA PRO A 136 -25.07 -18.68 2.47
C PRO A 136 -24.11 -19.18 1.38
N PHE A 137 -23.28 -18.31 0.76
CA PHE A 137 -22.41 -18.68 -0.36
C PHE A 137 -21.48 -19.85 -0.02
N THR A 138 -20.92 -19.86 1.19
CA THR A 138 -19.99 -20.91 1.65
C THR A 138 -20.67 -22.24 2.02
N ASN A 139 -21.97 -22.33 1.91
CA ASN A 139 -22.69 -23.62 1.98
C ASN A 139 -22.56 -24.43 0.66
N ILE A 140 -22.34 -23.73 -0.46
CA ILE A 140 -22.28 -24.30 -1.80
C ILE A 140 -20.82 -24.38 -2.29
N LEU A 141 -20.06 -23.29 -2.07
CA LEU A 141 -18.71 -23.17 -2.58
C LEU A 141 -17.73 -22.80 -1.45
N PRO A 142 -16.60 -23.51 -1.30
CA PRO A 142 -15.57 -23.14 -0.34
C PRO A 142 -15.10 -21.68 -0.54
N LYS A 143 -14.84 -20.94 0.54
CA LYS A 143 -14.41 -19.55 0.49
C LYS A 143 -13.27 -19.27 -0.52
N PRO A 144 -12.23 -20.11 -0.62
CA PRO A 144 -11.15 -19.90 -1.59
C PRO A 144 -11.59 -19.93 -3.05
N LEU A 145 -12.70 -20.61 -3.37
CA LEU A 145 -13.25 -20.74 -4.72
C LEU A 145 -14.32 -19.71 -5.06
N ILE A 146 -14.69 -18.84 -4.12
CA ILE A 146 -15.65 -17.76 -4.42
C ILE A 146 -15.05 -16.85 -5.51
N PRO A 147 -15.79 -16.62 -6.62
CA PRO A 147 -15.32 -15.76 -7.69
C PRO A 147 -15.25 -14.30 -7.21
N LEU A 148 -14.17 -13.64 -7.57
CA LEU A 148 -13.95 -12.22 -7.37
C LEU A 148 -13.49 -11.65 -8.71
N ASN A 149 -14.40 -10.98 -9.42
CA ASN A 149 -14.25 -10.61 -10.83
C ASN A 149 -14.03 -11.84 -11.73
N ASP A 150 -12.90 -11.89 -12.43
CA ASP A 150 -12.53 -12.92 -13.42
C ASP A 150 -11.81 -14.14 -12.82
N LYS A 151 -11.46 -14.11 -11.53
CA LYS A 151 -10.70 -15.17 -10.84
C LYS A 151 -11.29 -15.51 -9.49
N THR A 152 -10.92 -16.66 -8.95
CA THR A 152 -11.27 -17.03 -7.57
C THR A 152 -10.37 -16.33 -6.54
N VAL A 153 -10.83 -16.25 -5.30
CA VAL A 153 -10.04 -15.67 -4.19
C VAL A 153 -8.66 -16.33 -4.08
N ILE A 154 -8.57 -17.65 -4.24
CA ILE A 154 -7.29 -18.36 -4.12
C ILE A 154 -6.35 -18.04 -5.28
N GLU A 155 -6.86 -17.87 -6.51
CA GLU A 155 -6.07 -17.44 -7.66
C GLU A 155 -5.48 -16.07 -7.47
N HIS A 156 -6.26 -15.09 -6.96
CA HIS A 156 -5.74 -13.78 -6.61
C HIS A 156 -4.63 -13.83 -5.56
N VAL A 157 -4.76 -14.72 -4.56
CA VAL A 157 -3.71 -14.92 -3.55
C VAL A 157 -2.46 -15.49 -4.18
N ILE A 158 -2.58 -16.54 -5.01
CA ILE A 158 -1.45 -17.17 -5.71
C ILE A 158 -0.75 -16.18 -6.63
N ASP A 159 -1.49 -15.39 -7.42
CA ASP A 159 -0.95 -14.40 -8.33
C ASP A 159 -0.05 -13.38 -7.61
N ASN A 160 -0.45 -12.93 -6.41
CA ASN A 160 0.36 -12.01 -5.62
C ASN A 160 1.72 -12.63 -5.23
N PHE A 161 1.74 -13.90 -4.87
CA PHE A 161 2.98 -14.61 -4.55
C PHE A 161 3.83 -14.90 -5.80
N VAL A 162 3.18 -15.24 -6.93
CA VAL A 162 3.85 -15.42 -8.24
C VAL A 162 4.51 -14.11 -8.69
N ILE A 163 3.82 -12.98 -8.53
CA ILE A 163 4.38 -11.64 -8.81
C ILE A 163 5.59 -11.36 -7.91
N ALA A 164 5.57 -11.84 -6.68
CA ALA A 164 6.70 -11.75 -5.74
C ALA A 164 7.85 -12.72 -6.05
N GLY A 165 7.68 -13.64 -7.04
CA GLY A 165 8.73 -14.57 -7.48
C GLY A 165 8.71 -15.95 -6.81
N ILE A 166 7.63 -16.30 -6.09
CA ILE A 166 7.44 -17.61 -5.47
C ILE A 166 6.88 -18.58 -6.53
N LYS A 167 7.41 -19.80 -6.57
CA LYS A 167 7.03 -20.83 -7.55
C LYS A 167 6.40 -22.08 -6.94
N ASN A 168 6.73 -22.37 -5.68
CA ASN A 168 6.33 -23.62 -5.03
C ASN A 168 5.23 -23.33 -4.00
N PHE A 169 4.03 -23.86 -4.24
CA PHE A 169 2.86 -23.69 -3.39
C PHE A 169 2.36 -25.00 -2.84
N TYR A 170 1.99 -24.98 -1.56
CA TYR A 170 1.23 -26.02 -0.89
C TYR A 170 -0.09 -25.41 -0.43
N ILE A 171 -1.18 -26.13 -0.60
CA ILE A 171 -2.51 -25.67 -0.20
C ILE A 171 -3.04 -26.59 0.89
N SER A 172 -3.26 -26.04 2.09
CA SER A 172 -3.90 -26.79 3.18
C SER A 172 -5.41 -26.66 3.05
N ILE A 173 -6.10 -27.78 2.88
CA ILE A 173 -7.56 -27.86 2.76
C ILE A 173 -8.16 -28.70 3.88
N ASN A 174 -9.45 -28.50 4.13
CA ASN A 174 -10.20 -29.34 5.06
C ASN A 174 -10.85 -30.51 4.27
N LYS A 175 -11.18 -31.61 4.97
CA LYS A 175 -11.79 -32.82 4.37
C LYS A 175 -13.02 -32.56 3.50
N ASN A 176 -13.77 -31.48 3.76
CA ASN A 176 -14.98 -31.14 3.01
C ASN A 176 -14.72 -30.20 1.81
N SER A 177 -13.47 -29.91 1.52
CA SER A 177 -13.08 -28.95 0.46
C SER A 177 -12.49 -29.67 -0.77
N HIS A 178 -12.95 -30.89 -1.10
CA HIS A 178 -12.51 -31.66 -2.28
C HIS A 178 -12.62 -30.89 -3.62
N GLN A 179 -13.48 -29.88 -3.68
CA GLN A 179 -13.65 -29.03 -4.87
C GLN A 179 -12.39 -28.20 -5.19
N ILE A 180 -11.50 -27.98 -4.21
CA ILE A 180 -10.24 -27.23 -4.42
C ILE A 180 -9.18 -28.11 -5.10
N MET A 181 -9.35 -29.42 -5.09
CA MET A 181 -8.39 -30.40 -5.65
C MET A 181 -8.67 -30.76 -7.10
N LYS A 182 -9.78 -30.33 -7.67
CA LYS A 182 -10.16 -30.54 -9.09
C LYS A 182 -9.79 -29.31 -9.91
#